data_901ddcf6768dacd54059cf38e7824196
#
_entry.id   901ddcf6768dacd54059cf38e7824196
#
_cell.length_a   1.000
_cell.length_b   1.000
_cell.length_c   1.000
_cell.angle_alpha   90.00
_cell.angle_beta   90.00
_cell.angle_gamma   90.00
#
_symmetry.space_group_name_H-M   'P 1'
#
loop_
_entity.id
_entity.type
_entity.pdbx_description
1 polymer ?
#
loop_
_entity_poly.entity_id
_entity_poly.type
_entity_poly.pdbx_seq_one_letter_code
_entity_poly.pdbx_strand_id
1 'polypeptide(L)'
;VRPQNDVVIRVVRIGDLAGMQPLEAVVMNQGSPITKDLAGLGNEMFGPTQSLNLERNLEKAANLQITGLLTAPEGFWGETEYTPGDRTNVPFFDPKKDHPGPLTLGAAVERGGSGDPKVKLETARIVVFGNGDFFSDRGLQVGQASLEIALNSVNWLLNRENLINIPPKV
;
A
#
# COMPACT_ATOMS: atom_id res chain seq x y z
N VAL A 1 -2.22 8.11 9.76
CA VAL A 1 -1.36 7.49 8.73
C VAL A 1 -0.45 8.56 8.16
N ARG A 2 0.84 8.26 8.09
CA ARG A 2 1.87 9.18 7.62
C ARG A 2 2.88 8.44 6.74
N PRO A 3 3.23 8.96 5.53
CA PRO A 3 4.37 8.46 4.77
C PRO A 3 5.66 8.59 5.57
N GLN A 4 6.55 7.62 5.47
CA GLN A 4 7.88 7.65 6.03
C GLN A 4 8.86 8.22 5.00
N ASN A 5 9.98 8.77 5.47
CA ASN A 5 11.01 9.28 4.56
C ASN A 5 11.96 8.14 4.18
N ASP A 6 11.44 7.21 3.39
CA ASP A 6 12.15 6.03 2.91
C ASP A 6 11.76 5.67 1.48
N VAL A 7 12.47 4.72 0.88
CA VAL A 7 12.03 4.02 -0.34
C VAL A 7 12.10 2.53 -0.06
N VAL A 8 11.01 1.83 -0.30
CA VAL A 8 10.91 0.40 -0.07
C VAL A 8 11.66 -0.36 -1.17
N ILE A 9 12.72 -1.04 -0.77
CA ILE A 9 13.61 -1.75 -1.69
C ILE A 9 13.95 -3.15 -1.19
N ARG A 10 14.47 -3.96 -2.10
CA ARG A 10 15.16 -5.22 -1.83
C ARG A 10 16.34 -5.35 -2.77
N VAL A 11 17.49 -5.76 -2.25
CA VAL A 11 18.66 -6.04 -3.05
C VAL A 11 18.82 -7.54 -3.25
N VAL A 12 18.97 -7.96 -4.49
CA VAL A 12 19.26 -9.35 -4.86
C VAL A 12 20.66 -9.42 -5.46
N ARG A 13 21.43 -10.40 -5.02
CA ARG A 13 22.75 -10.67 -5.57
C ARG A 13 22.72 -11.96 -6.39
N ILE A 14 23.21 -11.88 -7.63
CA ILE A 14 23.38 -13.03 -8.51
C ILE A 14 24.88 -13.07 -8.88
N GLY A 15 25.65 -13.92 -8.22
CA GLY A 15 27.12 -13.90 -8.30
C GLY A 15 27.67 -12.57 -7.79
N ASP A 16 28.50 -11.92 -8.61
CA ASP A 16 29.09 -10.61 -8.30
C ASP A 16 28.18 -9.42 -8.66
N LEU A 17 27.04 -9.68 -9.29
CA LEU A 17 26.07 -8.64 -9.64
C LEU A 17 25.07 -8.44 -8.50
N ALA A 18 24.87 -7.18 -8.13
CA ALA A 18 23.83 -6.77 -7.21
C ALA A 18 22.87 -5.81 -7.91
N GLY A 19 21.58 -5.95 -7.66
CA GLY A 19 20.54 -5.11 -8.23
C GLY A 19 19.32 -4.98 -7.31
N MET A 20 18.61 -3.88 -7.41
CA MET A 20 17.33 -3.72 -6.72
C MET A 20 16.27 -4.55 -7.41
N GLN A 21 15.51 -5.28 -6.61
CA GLN A 21 14.36 -6.03 -7.10
C GLN A 21 13.15 -5.12 -7.20
N PRO A 22 12.36 -5.20 -8.28
CA PRO A 22 11.05 -4.55 -8.35
C PRO A 22 10.15 -4.97 -7.17
N LEU A 23 9.27 -4.08 -6.77
CA LEU A 23 8.29 -4.35 -5.71
C LEU A 23 7.14 -5.19 -6.29
N GLU A 24 7.38 -6.49 -6.42
CA GLU A 24 6.46 -7.50 -6.91
C GLU A 24 5.80 -8.27 -5.76
N ALA A 25 4.72 -8.98 -6.06
CA ALA A 25 4.02 -9.85 -5.12
C ALA A 25 3.63 -9.16 -3.80
N VAL A 26 3.20 -7.90 -3.90
CA VAL A 26 2.67 -7.13 -2.76
C VAL A 26 1.53 -7.90 -2.10
N VAL A 27 1.60 -8.06 -0.78
CA VAL A 27 0.59 -8.78 -0.01
C VAL A 27 -0.65 -7.91 0.20
N MET A 28 -1.80 -8.40 -0.24
CA MET A 28 -3.08 -7.71 -0.12
C MET A 28 -3.86 -8.18 1.11
N ASN A 29 -4.42 -7.23 1.85
CA ASN A 29 -5.27 -7.54 3.00
C ASN A 29 -6.64 -8.07 2.56
N GLN A 30 -6.88 -9.36 2.79
CA GLN A 30 -8.14 -10.03 2.44
C GLN A 30 -9.32 -9.62 3.36
N GLY A 31 -9.06 -8.96 4.46
CA GLY A 31 -10.10 -8.43 5.36
C GLY A 31 -10.65 -7.05 4.96
N SER A 32 -10.06 -6.39 3.95
CA SER A 32 -10.52 -5.09 3.47
C SER A 32 -11.41 -5.23 2.24
N PRO A 33 -12.56 -4.55 2.16
CA PRO A 33 -13.38 -4.56 0.95
C PRO A 33 -12.65 -4.03 -0.28
N ILE A 34 -11.63 -3.17 -0.12
CA ILE A 34 -10.86 -2.60 -1.23
C ILE A 34 -9.96 -3.64 -1.91
N THR A 35 -9.38 -4.55 -1.13
CA THR A 35 -8.34 -5.48 -1.60
C THR A 35 -8.72 -6.96 -1.50
N LYS A 36 -9.87 -7.27 -0.89
CA LYS A 36 -10.35 -8.66 -0.84
C LYS A 36 -10.58 -9.16 -2.27
N ASP A 37 -10.41 -10.46 -2.46
CA ASP A 37 -10.61 -11.15 -3.72
C ASP A 37 -9.66 -10.75 -4.87
N LEU A 38 -8.66 -9.88 -4.61
CA LEU A 38 -7.67 -9.45 -5.60
C LEU A 38 -6.33 -10.19 -5.52
N ALA A 39 -6.14 -11.08 -4.54
CA ALA A 39 -4.86 -11.77 -4.29
C ALA A 39 -4.34 -12.60 -5.47
N GLY A 40 -5.21 -13.03 -6.40
CA GLY A 40 -4.83 -13.77 -7.60
C GLY A 40 -4.41 -12.90 -8.79
N LEU A 41 -4.54 -11.58 -8.68
CA LEU A 41 -4.16 -10.65 -9.74
C LEU A 41 -2.69 -10.26 -9.61
N GLY A 42 -2.06 -9.91 -10.72
CA GLY A 42 -0.71 -9.33 -10.72
C GLY A 42 -0.67 -8.04 -9.90
N ASN A 43 0.23 -7.99 -8.94
CA ASN A 43 0.28 -6.96 -7.89
C ASN A 43 1.67 -6.31 -7.78
N GLU A 44 2.20 -5.95 -8.91
CA GLU A 44 3.44 -5.20 -9.02
C GLU A 44 3.19 -3.71 -8.76
N MET A 45 4.04 -3.07 -7.94
CA MET A 45 4.04 -1.62 -7.74
C MET A 45 5.15 -0.99 -8.55
N PHE A 46 4.78 -0.23 -9.55
CA PHE A 46 5.71 0.50 -10.40
C PHE A 46 6.17 1.79 -9.74
N GLY A 47 7.49 2.06 -9.80
CA GLY A 47 8.08 3.31 -9.30
C GLY A 47 8.48 3.29 -7.82
N PRO A 48 9.09 4.38 -7.35
CA PRO A 48 9.51 4.50 -5.96
C PRO A 48 8.31 4.48 -5.02
N THR A 49 8.40 3.65 -3.97
CA THR A 49 7.32 3.47 -3.01
C THR A 49 7.82 3.77 -1.61
N GLN A 50 7.16 4.67 -0.91
CA GLN A 50 7.40 4.97 0.52
C GLN A 50 6.57 4.04 1.40
N SER A 51 7.09 3.70 2.55
CA SER A 51 6.31 3.00 3.55
C SER A 51 5.40 3.96 4.34
N LEU A 52 4.35 3.41 4.95
CA LEU A 52 3.36 4.15 5.74
C LEU A 52 3.43 3.74 7.20
N ASN A 53 3.57 4.73 8.09
CA ASN A 53 3.35 4.55 9.52
C ASN A 53 1.85 4.71 9.83
N LEU A 54 1.23 3.68 10.38
CA LEU A 54 -0.21 3.65 10.65
C LEU A 54 -0.61 4.40 11.93
N GLU A 55 0.33 4.76 12.80
CA GLU A 55 0.07 5.49 14.07
C GLU A 55 -1.16 4.96 14.85
N ARG A 56 -1.22 3.66 15.04
CA ARG A 56 -2.38 2.96 15.65
C ARG A 56 -2.72 3.43 17.05
N ASN A 57 -1.80 4.08 17.74
CA ASN A 57 -2.04 4.71 19.05
C ASN A 57 -3.12 5.82 18.98
N LEU A 58 -3.35 6.41 17.80
CA LEU A 58 -4.37 7.44 17.60
C LEU A 58 -5.78 6.87 17.30
N GLU A 59 -5.91 5.58 17.01
CA GLU A 59 -7.20 4.96 16.65
C GLU A 59 -8.27 5.21 17.72
N LYS A 60 -7.96 4.90 18.97
CA LYS A 60 -8.90 5.07 20.08
C LYS A 60 -9.17 6.54 20.42
N ALA A 61 -8.12 7.37 20.40
CA ALA A 61 -8.24 8.78 20.79
C ALA A 61 -9.08 9.60 19.82
N ALA A 62 -9.07 9.23 18.54
CA ALA A 62 -9.75 9.98 17.47
C ALA A 62 -10.97 9.25 16.88
N ASN A 63 -11.40 8.14 17.46
CA ASN A 63 -12.46 7.26 16.91
C ASN A 63 -12.19 6.92 15.44
N LEU A 64 -10.97 6.46 15.16
CA LEU A 64 -10.53 6.07 13.83
C LEU A 64 -10.44 4.54 13.73
N GLN A 65 -10.77 4.02 12.56
CA GLN A 65 -10.41 2.67 12.15
C GLN A 65 -9.33 2.76 11.07
N ILE A 66 -8.15 2.20 11.32
CA ILE A 66 -7.02 2.22 10.40
C ILE A 66 -6.77 0.80 9.90
N THR A 67 -6.91 0.60 8.59
CA THR A 67 -6.73 -0.70 7.94
C THR A 67 -5.57 -0.62 6.95
N GLY A 68 -4.51 -1.44 7.16
CA GLY A 68 -3.48 -1.62 6.14
C GLY A 68 -4.06 -2.39 4.95
N LEU A 69 -3.83 -1.93 3.75
CA LEU A 69 -4.35 -2.50 2.51
C LEU A 69 -3.30 -3.38 1.81
N LEU A 70 -2.10 -2.84 1.69
CA LEU A 70 -0.99 -3.42 0.96
C LEU A 70 0.24 -3.49 1.87
N THR A 71 0.97 -4.59 1.78
CA THR A 71 2.20 -4.82 2.56
C THR A 71 3.31 -5.31 1.64
N ALA A 72 4.52 -4.78 1.81
CA ALA A 72 5.69 -5.27 1.09
C ALA A 72 5.98 -6.75 1.44
N PRO A 73 6.43 -7.57 0.48
CA PRO A 73 6.85 -8.95 0.73
C PRO A 73 8.02 -9.02 1.73
N GLU A 74 8.29 -10.21 2.21
CA GLU A 74 9.46 -10.45 3.06
C GLU A 74 10.77 -10.10 2.35
N GLY A 75 11.73 -9.60 3.12
CA GLY A 75 13.05 -9.22 2.64
C GLY A 75 13.13 -7.82 2.02
N PHE A 76 12.02 -7.09 1.95
CA PHE A 76 12.03 -5.65 1.65
C PHE A 76 12.24 -4.83 2.93
N TRP A 77 12.89 -3.67 2.79
CA TRP A 77 13.05 -2.68 3.85
C TRP A 77 12.86 -1.27 3.30
N GLY A 78 12.62 -0.30 4.18
CA GLY A 78 12.54 1.12 3.83
C GLY A 78 13.92 1.75 3.96
N GLU A 79 14.57 1.98 2.83
CA GLU A 79 15.88 2.62 2.72
C GLU A 79 15.77 4.13 2.88
N THR A 80 16.40 4.70 3.90
CA THR A 80 16.28 6.12 4.21
C THR A 80 17.30 7.02 3.50
N GLU A 81 18.37 6.44 2.98
CA GLU A 81 19.43 7.15 2.26
C GLU A 81 19.40 6.86 0.75
N TYR A 82 18.24 6.47 0.21
CA TYR A 82 18.09 6.15 -1.21
C TYR A 82 18.32 7.37 -2.10
N THR A 83 19.25 7.22 -3.04
CA THR A 83 19.52 8.22 -4.09
C THR A 83 19.11 7.68 -5.44
N PRO A 84 18.04 8.21 -6.08
CA PRO A 84 17.61 7.77 -7.40
C PRO A 84 18.72 7.90 -8.44
N GLY A 85 18.96 6.81 -9.20
CA GLY A 85 19.95 6.82 -10.28
C GLY A 85 21.40 6.58 -9.85
N ASP A 86 21.72 6.53 -8.58
CA ASP A 86 23.02 6.10 -8.10
C ASP A 86 23.18 4.58 -8.30
N ARG A 87 24.07 4.21 -9.22
CA ARG A 87 24.42 2.81 -9.49
C ARG A 87 25.76 2.39 -8.88
N THR A 88 26.44 3.32 -8.22
CA THR A 88 27.78 3.07 -7.65
C THR A 88 27.69 2.51 -6.24
N ASN A 89 26.61 2.80 -5.54
CA ASN A 89 26.40 2.35 -4.18
C ASN A 89 25.18 1.39 -4.13
N VAL A 90 25.43 0.13 -3.83
CA VAL A 90 24.36 -0.86 -3.62
C VAL A 90 23.88 -0.73 -2.19
N PRO A 91 22.62 -0.36 -1.94
CA PRO A 91 22.10 -0.22 -0.58
C PRO A 91 22.22 -1.53 0.20
N PHE A 92 22.36 -1.40 1.50
CA PHE A 92 22.27 -2.52 2.44
C PHE A 92 21.51 -2.08 3.68
N PHE A 93 20.74 -2.96 4.25
CA PHE A 93 19.93 -2.67 5.42
C PHE A 93 20.78 -2.23 6.62
N ASP A 94 20.56 -1.01 7.12
CA ASP A 94 21.14 -0.49 8.36
C ASP A 94 20.05 -0.43 9.45
N PRO A 95 20.08 -1.32 10.47
CA PRO A 95 19.04 -1.36 11.51
C PRO A 95 18.95 -0.11 12.38
N LYS A 96 19.90 0.82 12.27
CA LYS A 96 19.88 2.10 13.00
C LYS A 96 19.20 3.24 12.22
N LYS A 97 19.07 3.10 10.91
CA LYS A 97 18.54 4.13 10.03
C LYS A 97 17.29 3.67 9.32
N ASP A 98 17.29 2.45 8.81
CA ASP A 98 16.28 1.93 7.92
C ASP A 98 15.07 1.34 8.64
N HIS A 99 13.94 1.31 7.94
CA HIS A 99 12.73 0.73 8.47
C HIS A 99 12.66 -0.77 8.12
N PRO A 100 12.66 -1.67 9.13
CA PRO A 100 12.55 -3.09 8.86
C PRO A 100 11.14 -3.48 8.37
N GLY A 101 11.05 -4.51 7.51
CA GLY A 101 9.77 -5.11 7.16
C GLY A 101 9.09 -5.85 8.33
N PRO A 102 7.80 -6.18 8.22
CA PRO A 102 6.91 -5.91 7.08
C PRO A 102 6.46 -4.45 7.02
N LEU A 103 6.43 -3.86 5.83
CA LEU A 103 6.12 -2.45 5.60
C LEU A 103 4.74 -2.28 4.97
N THR A 104 3.92 -1.39 5.52
CA THR A 104 2.63 -1.01 4.92
C THR A 104 2.86 -0.03 3.77
N LEU A 105 2.23 -0.28 2.62
CA LEU A 105 2.35 0.51 1.40
C LEU A 105 1.07 1.24 1.02
N GLY A 106 -0.05 0.78 1.55
CA GLY A 106 -1.37 1.39 1.36
C GLY A 106 -2.23 1.21 2.60
N ALA A 107 -3.06 2.18 2.91
CA ALA A 107 -3.94 2.15 4.07
C ALA A 107 -5.27 2.85 3.80
N ALA A 108 -6.35 2.36 4.42
CA ALA A 108 -7.64 3.01 4.52
C ALA A 108 -7.88 3.48 5.95
N VAL A 109 -8.45 4.66 6.10
CA VAL A 109 -8.83 5.25 7.38
C VAL A 109 -10.29 5.65 7.33
N GLU A 110 -11.07 5.22 8.30
CA GLU A 110 -12.46 5.61 8.48
C GLU A 110 -12.66 6.22 9.87
N ARG A 111 -13.41 7.30 9.92
CA ARG A 111 -13.78 7.99 11.16
C ARG A 111 -15.29 8.06 11.30
N GLY A 112 -15.81 7.79 12.48
CA GLY A 112 -17.19 8.06 12.82
C GLY A 112 -18.16 6.90 12.60
N GLY A 113 -17.69 5.66 12.54
CA GLY A 113 -18.59 4.50 12.62
C GLY A 113 -19.37 4.52 13.94
N SER A 114 -20.70 4.58 13.90
CA SER A 114 -21.50 4.30 15.08
C SER A 114 -21.64 2.78 15.21
N GLY A 115 -21.47 2.24 16.41
CA GLY A 115 -21.79 0.83 16.68
C GLY A 115 -23.29 0.52 16.57
N ASP A 116 -24.14 1.53 16.34
CA ASP A 116 -25.59 1.38 16.16
C ASP A 116 -25.92 1.45 14.65
N PRO A 117 -26.41 0.34 14.04
CA PRO A 117 -26.77 0.31 12.61
C PRO A 117 -27.95 1.23 12.25
N LYS A 118 -28.65 1.77 13.24
CA LYS A 118 -29.77 2.73 13.02
C LYS A 118 -29.29 4.17 12.94
N VAL A 119 -28.04 4.46 13.31
CA VAL A 119 -27.47 5.81 13.28
C VAL A 119 -26.59 5.93 12.05
N LYS A 120 -27.09 6.56 10.99
CA LYS A 120 -26.26 6.99 9.85
C LYS A 120 -25.47 8.23 10.28
N LEU A 121 -24.25 8.00 10.78
CA LEU A 121 -23.27 9.08 10.85
C LEU A 121 -22.59 9.21 9.49
N GLU A 122 -22.38 10.45 9.04
CA GLU A 122 -21.48 10.68 7.90
C GLU A 122 -20.07 10.24 8.31
N THR A 123 -19.55 9.24 7.63
CA THR A 123 -18.20 8.73 7.85
C THR A 123 -17.21 9.49 6.98
N ALA A 124 -16.18 10.06 7.59
CA ALA A 124 -15.04 10.58 6.84
C ALA A 124 -14.11 9.42 6.49
N ARG A 125 -13.81 9.24 5.21
CA ARG A 125 -12.96 8.17 4.69
C ARG A 125 -11.77 8.72 3.92
N ILE A 126 -10.62 8.10 4.09
CA ILE A 126 -9.38 8.45 3.39
C ILE A 126 -8.71 7.14 2.97
N VAL A 127 -8.14 7.13 1.76
CA VAL A 127 -7.24 6.07 1.31
C VAL A 127 -5.91 6.71 0.96
N VAL A 128 -4.81 6.10 1.42
CA VAL A 128 -3.45 6.61 1.24
C VAL A 128 -2.59 5.49 0.67
N PHE A 129 -1.81 5.82 -0.36
CA PHE A 129 -0.78 4.93 -0.91
C PHE A 129 0.57 5.64 -0.86
N GLY A 130 1.62 4.91 -0.53
CA GLY A 130 2.99 5.41 -0.47
C GLY A 130 3.66 5.55 -1.85
N ASN A 131 2.89 5.51 -2.93
CA ASN A 131 3.39 5.52 -4.30
C ASN A 131 2.51 6.40 -5.19
N GLY A 132 3.07 7.48 -5.75
CA GLY A 132 2.37 8.39 -6.64
C GLY A 132 2.17 7.84 -8.06
N ASP A 133 3.03 6.91 -8.49
CA ASP A 133 2.95 6.31 -9.82
C ASP A 133 1.99 5.12 -9.90
N PHE A 134 1.53 4.61 -8.77
CA PHE A 134 0.68 3.41 -8.69
C PHE A 134 -0.62 3.55 -9.51
N PHE A 135 -1.19 4.73 -9.56
CA PHE A 135 -2.40 5.05 -10.33
C PHE A 135 -2.13 5.91 -11.57
N SER A 136 -0.87 6.06 -11.97
CA SER A 136 -0.53 6.64 -13.27
C SER A 136 -0.91 5.69 -14.42
N ASP A 137 -0.99 6.22 -15.64
CA ASP A 137 -1.29 5.40 -16.83
C ASP A 137 -0.35 4.19 -16.93
N ARG A 138 0.92 4.36 -16.59
CA ARG A 138 1.91 3.28 -16.60
C ARG A 138 1.69 2.29 -15.45
N GLY A 139 1.41 2.77 -14.25
CA GLY A 139 1.11 1.92 -13.08
C GLY A 139 -0.12 1.06 -13.30
N LEU A 140 -1.17 1.62 -13.90
CA LEU A 140 -2.40 0.89 -14.25
C LEU A 140 -2.21 -0.14 -15.36
N GLN A 141 -1.21 0.03 -16.24
CA GLN A 141 -0.90 -0.92 -17.32
C GLN A 141 -0.03 -2.10 -16.82
N VAL A 142 0.84 -1.86 -15.84
CA VAL A 142 1.78 -2.88 -15.32
C VAL A 142 1.09 -3.82 -14.35
N GLY A 143 0.31 -3.30 -13.42
CA GLY A 143 -0.35 -4.08 -12.38
C GLY A 143 -1.83 -4.33 -12.67
N GLN A 144 -2.24 -5.58 -12.92
CA GLN A 144 -3.66 -5.91 -13.12
C GLN A 144 -4.52 -5.52 -11.91
N ALA A 145 -3.97 -5.67 -10.70
CA ALA A 145 -4.65 -5.28 -9.47
C ALA A 145 -4.77 -3.76 -9.27
N SER A 146 -3.90 -2.96 -9.89
CA SER A 146 -3.85 -1.51 -9.66
C SER A 146 -5.15 -0.82 -10.04
N LEU A 147 -5.72 -1.16 -11.18
CA LEU A 147 -7.00 -0.62 -11.65
C LEU A 147 -8.15 -1.01 -10.71
N GLU A 148 -8.21 -2.28 -10.33
CA GLU A 148 -9.25 -2.77 -9.42
C GLU A 148 -9.14 -2.11 -8.04
N ILE A 149 -7.94 -1.97 -7.50
CA ILE A 149 -7.70 -1.25 -6.24
C ILE A 149 -8.15 0.21 -6.36
N ALA A 150 -7.87 0.88 -7.49
CA ALA A 150 -8.30 2.25 -7.71
C ALA A 150 -9.83 2.36 -7.72
N LEU A 151 -10.52 1.53 -8.50
CA LEU A 151 -11.98 1.51 -8.59
C LEU A 151 -12.64 1.16 -7.26
N ASN A 152 -12.13 0.14 -6.57
CA ASN A 152 -12.61 -0.27 -5.26
C ASN A 152 -12.39 0.82 -4.20
N SER A 153 -11.25 1.52 -4.25
CA SER A 153 -10.99 2.66 -3.36
C SER A 153 -11.99 3.78 -3.57
N VAL A 154 -12.29 4.15 -4.82
CA VAL A 154 -13.29 5.18 -5.14
C VAL A 154 -14.69 4.75 -4.68
N ASN A 155 -15.09 3.51 -4.95
CA ASN A 155 -16.39 2.99 -4.52
C ASN A 155 -16.52 2.96 -2.99
N TRP A 156 -15.44 2.58 -2.29
CA TRP A 156 -15.41 2.60 -0.83
C TRP A 156 -15.50 4.03 -0.27
N LEU A 157 -14.77 4.99 -0.84
CA LEU A 157 -14.84 6.41 -0.46
C LEU A 157 -16.24 7.00 -0.66
N LEU A 158 -16.96 6.55 -1.67
CA LEU A 158 -18.34 6.98 -1.99
C LEU A 158 -19.42 6.19 -1.24
N ASN A 159 -19.07 5.32 -0.28
CA ASN A 159 -20.02 4.41 0.39
C ASN A 159 -20.80 3.49 -0.58
N ARG A 160 -20.19 3.11 -1.70
CA ARG A 160 -20.77 2.25 -2.74
C ARG A 160 -20.18 0.84 -2.69
N GLU A 161 -20.07 0.26 -1.50
CA GLU A 161 -19.42 -1.05 -1.30
C GLU A 161 -20.12 -2.19 -2.05
N ASN A 162 -21.41 -2.03 -2.37
CA ASN A 162 -22.15 -2.95 -3.24
C ASN A 162 -21.66 -2.97 -4.70
N LEU A 163 -20.84 -2.01 -5.13
CA LEU A 163 -20.22 -1.96 -6.46
C LEU A 163 -18.78 -2.47 -6.47
N ILE A 164 -18.26 -2.85 -5.31
CA ILE A 164 -16.91 -3.42 -5.20
C ILE A 164 -16.96 -4.89 -5.67
N ASN A 165 -15.95 -5.30 -6.47
CA ASN A 165 -15.81 -6.65 -7.02
C ASN A 165 -16.97 -7.11 -7.93
N ILE A 166 -17.64 -6.20 -8.62
CA ILE A 166 -18.55 -6.58 -9.70
C ILE A 166 -17.70 -6.94 -10.92
N PRO A 167 -17.70 -8.20 -11.38
CA PRO A 167 -16.95 -8.56 -12.57
C PRO A 167 -17.47 -7.77 -13.77
N PRO A 168 -16.60 -7.32 -14.69
CA PRO A 168 -17.03 -6.67 -15.91
C PRO A 168 -17.98 -7.61 -16.67
N LYS A 169 -19.10 -7.07 -17.15
CA LYS A 169 -19.98 -7.82 -18.04
C LYS A 169 -19.21 -8.11 -19.33
N VAL A 170 -18.95 -9.39 -19.57
CA VAL A 170 -18.41 -9.89 -20.84
C VAL A 170 -19.48 -9.77 -21.92
#